data_694ad6bf9698bba2c3fbcc3391df584a
#
_entry.id   694ad6bf9698bba2c3fbcc3391df584a
#
_cell.length_a   1.000
_cell.length_b   1.000
_cell.length_c   1.000
_cell.angle_alpha   90.00
_cell.angle_beta   90.00
_cell.angle_gamma   90.00
#
_symmetry.space_group_name_H-M   'P 1'
#
loop_
_entity.id
_entity.type
_entity.pdbx_description
1 polymer ?
#
loop_
_entity_poly.entity_id
_entity_poly.type
_entity_poly.pdbx_seq_one_letter_code
_entity_poly.pdbx_strand_id
1 'polypeptide(L)'
;MRVVDPHVHFWRPAGGDYPWLAKPGTSFVGDARDLAHDYLPADLLREAGEIEIAKVVHVEANFDPARPVEETRWLHTLADDRSAGHAGLPHGIVAAADLSAPDAEVVLAAHAAFANVRGIRQILNVHADPLYNYVARDYLADPAWRRQFGLLARYGLSFDMQLYPAQMPEAAKLARAHPDIPIVLDHAGMFVDRDTPAGFRAWRDGLRALAACPNVSVKLSGLAMFDHAWTVESLRPYVLDAIDAFGVTRAMFASNFPVDRLFGGYEALWRAYARIVGGVSDDERRLLFSANAERVYRI
;
A
#
# COMPACT_ATOMS: atom_id res chain seq x y z
N MET A 1 21.88 -1.69 -4.45
CA MET A 1 21.11 -0.90 -3.42
C MET A 1 20.22 -1.85 -2.66
N ARG A 2 20.30 -1.82 -1.32
CA ARG A 2 19.50 -2.70 -0.45
C ARG A 2 18.22 -1.98 0.00
N VAL A 3 17.07 -2.66 -0.12
CA VAL A 3 15.75 -2.08 0.17
C VAL A 3 14.88 -3.04 0.99
N VAL A 4 13.94 -2.49 1.72
CA VAL A 4 12.74 -3.18 2.23
C VAL A 4 11.56 -2.66 1.45
N ASP A 5 10.81 -3.55 0.79
CA ASP A 5 9.64 -3.16 0.00
C ASP A 5 8.33 -3.41 0.77
N PRO A 6 7.72 -2.37 1.35
CA PRO A 6 6.54 -2.53 2.17
C PRO A 6 5.21 -2.53 1.40
N HIS A 7 5.24 -2.66 0.07
CA HIS A 7 4.01 -2.73 -0.73
C HIS A 7 4.23 -3.52 -2.01
N VAL A 8 4.02 -4.83 -1.90
CA VAL A 8 4.08 -5.79 -3.01
C VAL A 8 2.81 -6.64 -2.97
N HIS A 9 2.38 -7.14 -4.11
CA HIS A 9 1.30 -8.11 -4.21
C HIS A 9 1.81 -9.41 -4.82
N PHE A 10 1.51 -10.53 -4.19
CA PHE A 10 1.65 -11.85 -4.79
C PHE A 10 0.26 -12.39 -5.05
N TRP A 11 0.07 -13.08 -6.15
CA TRP A 11 -1.20 -13.69 -6.49
C TRP A 11 -1.05 -14.88 -7.43
N ARG A 12 -2.11 -15.69 -7.46
CA ARG A 12 -2.25 -16.84 -8.37
C ARG A 12 -3.68 -16.86 -8.91
N PRO A 13 -3.96 -16.20 -10.06
CA PRO A 13 -5.31 -16.02 -10.57
C PRO A 13 -6.00 -17.27 -11.09
N ALA A 14 -5.24 -18.35 -11.41
CA ALA A 14 -5.77 -19.55 -12.05
C ALA A 14 -6.90 -20.25 -11.27
N GLY A 15 -6.97 -20.06 -9.93
CA GLY A 15 -8.03 -20.59 -9.06
C GLY A 15 -9.33 -19.77 -9.08
N GLY A 16 -9.35 -18.61 -9.73
CA GLY A 16 -10.48 -17.67 -9.69
C GLY A 16 -10.61 -16.88 -8.40
N ASP A 17 -9.59 -16.96 -7.54
CA ASP A 17 -9.57 -16.34 -6.21
C ASP A 17 -9.39 -14.81 -6.24
N TYR A 18 -9.02 -14.27 -7.41
CA TYR A 18 -8.88 -12.82 -7.67
C TYR A 18 -9.87 -12.41 -8.76
N PRO A 19 -11.13 -12.07 -8.41
CA PRO A 19 -12.19 -11.79 -9.39
C PRO A 19 -11.84 -10.70 -10.40
N TRP A 20 -11.09 -9.69 -9.99
CA TRP A 20 -10.67 -8.58 -10.85
C TRP A 20 -9.61 -9.01 -11.91
N LEU A 21 -8.81 -10.03 -11.62
CA LEU A 21 -7.87 -10.63 -12.57
C LEU A 21 -8.52 -11.70 -13.46
N ALA A 22 -9.58 -12.37 -12.96
CA ALA A 22 -10.32 -13.34 -13.74
C ALA A 22 -11.13 -12.70 -14.89
N LYS A 23 -11.51 -11.44 -14.72
CA LYS A 23 -12.19 -10.63 -15.75
C LYS A 23 -11.48 -9.29 -15.91
N PRO A 24 -10.24 -9.31 -16.38
CA PRO A 24 -9.46 -8.09 -16.47
C PRO A 24 -10.10 -7.12 -17.45
N GLY A 25 -10.12 -5.86 -17.07
CA GLY A 25 -10.64 -4.75 -17.87
C GLY A 25 -9.69 -3.57 -17.85
N THR A 26 -10.02 -2.55 -18.62
CA THR A 26 -9.31 -1.27 -18.57
C THR A 26 -9.87 -0.44 -17.43
N SER A 27 -9.00 0.08 -16.59
CA SER A 27 -9.29 1.04 -15.53
C SER A 27 -8.37 2.26 -15.67
N PHE A 28 -8.47 3.22 -14.76
CA PHE A 28 -7.51 4.33 -14.74
C PHE A 28 -6.06 3.86 -14.50
N VAL A 29 -5.88 2.68 -13.89
CA VAL A 29 -4.57 2.05 -13.69
C VAL A 29 -4.03 1.45 -15.00
N GLY A 30 -4.82 1.35 -16.07
CA GLY A 30 -4.42 0.75 -17.33
C GLY A 30 -5.12 -0.57 -17.61
N ASP A 31 -4.50 -1.40 -18.46
CA ASP A 31 -5.03 -2.70 -18.86
C ASP A 31 -4.53 -3.81 -17.95
N ALA A 32 -5.41 -4.34 -17.12
CA ALA A 32 -5.06 -5.39 -16.16
C ALA A 32 -4.81 -6.78 -16.80
N ARG A 33 -4.98 -6.95 -18.13
CA ARG A 33 -4.71 -8.25 -18.80
C ARG A 33 -3.27 -8.70 -18.64
N ASP A 34 -2.34 -7.74 -18.62
CA ASP A 34 -0.91 -8.02 -18.42
C ASP A 34 -0.57 -8.44 -16.97
N LEU A 35 -1.52 -8.33 -16.04
CA LEU A 35 -1.41 -8.76 -14.66
C LEU A 35 -2.10 -10.11 -14.39
N ALA A 36 -2.88 -10.63 -15.35
CA ALA A 36 -3.72 -11.83 -15.18
C ALA A 36 -2.94 -13.14 -15.32
N HIS A 37 -1.78 -13.23 -14.67
CA HIS A 37 -0.93 -14.42 -14.55
C HIS A 37 -0.36 -14.52 -13.14
N ASP A 38 0.23 -15.67 -12.79
CA ASP A 38 0.87 -15.84 -11.49
C ASP A 38 1.99 -14.82 -11.30
N TYR A 39 2.01 -14.17 -10.14
CA TYR A 39 3.11 -13.34 -9.70
C TYR A 39 3.54 -13.76 -8.31
N LEU A 40 4.67 -14.39 -8.22
CA LEU A 40 5.20 -15.05 -7.04
C LEU A 40 6.53 -14.41 -6.59
N PRO A 41 7.05 -14.76 -5.41
CA PRO A 41 8.35 -14.25 -4.96
C PRO A 41 9.48 -14.39 -5.98
N ALA A 42 9.55 -15.50 -6.72
CA ALA A 42 10.55 -15.72 -7.76
C ALA A 42 10.47 -14.68 -8.89
N ASP A 43 9.26 -14.22 -9.24
CA ASP A 43 9.07 -13.21 -10.28
C ASP A 43 9.59 -11.86 -9.80
N LEU A 44 9.24 -11.47 -8.58
CA LEU A 44 9.74 -10.24 -7.95
C LEU A 44 11.27 -10.24 -7.86
N LEU A 45 11.86 -11.34 -7.38
CA LEU A 45 13.32 -11.46 -7.23
C LEU A 45 14.04 -11.39 -8.58
N ARG A 46 13.44 -11.94 -9.65
CA ARG A 46 13.97 -11.83 -11.01
C ARG A 46 13.89 -10.40 -11.54
N GLU A 47 12.78 -9.69 -11.29
CA GLU A 47 12.57 -8.31 -11.73
C GLU A 47 13.38 -7.28 -10.93
N ALA A 48 13.84 -7.65 -9.74
CA ALA A 48 14.65 -6.80 -8.87
C ALA A 48 15.99 -6.39 -9.51
N GLY A 49 16.55 -7.22 -10.42
CA GLY A 49 17.81 -6.92 -11.08
C GLY A 49 18.94 -6.73 -10.06
N GLU A 50 19.55 -5.54 -10.06
CA GLU A 50 20.63 -5.19 -9.11
C GLU A 50 20.10 -4.63 -7.75
N ILE A 51 18.79 -4.60 -7.55
CA ILE A 51 18.22 -4.20 -6.27
C ILE A 51 18.20 -5.40 -5.32
N GLU A 52 18.90 -5.29 -4.20
CA GLU A 52 18.86 -6.28 -3.13
C GLU A 52 17.59 -6.09 -2.29
N ILE A 53 16.61 -6.96 -2.45
CA ILE A 53 15.40 -6.98 -1.64
C ILE A 53 15.71 -7.68 -0.32
N ALA A 54 15.79 -6.92 0.77
CA ALA A 54 16.06 -7.46 2.08
C ALA A 54 14.82 -8.08 2.74
N LYS A 55 13.69 -7.37 2.64
CA LYS A 55 12.40 -7.80 3.17
C LYS A 55 11.26 -7.28 2.30
N VAL A 56 10.10 -7.94 2.41
CA VAL A 56 8.87 -7.57 1.69
C VAL A 56 7.68 -7.62 2.63
N VAL A 57 6.77 -6.66 2.50
CA VAL A 57 5.42 -6.73 3.02
C VAL A 57 4.46 -6.91 1.86
N HIS A 58 3.73 -8.02 1.88
CA HIS A 58 2.59 -8.21 0.99
C HIS A 58 1.41 -7.38 1.50
N VAL A 59 0.76 -6.65 0.61
CA VAL A 59 -0.53 -6.00 0.86
C VAL A 59 -1.61 -6.77 0.11
N GLU A 60 -2.75 -7.01 0.73
CA GLU A 60 -3.88 -7.75 0.14
C GLU A 60 -4.11 -7.34 -1.32
N ALA A 61 -4.52 -8.28 -2.16
CA ALA A 61 -4.59 -8.08 -3.60
C ALA A 61 -6.03 -8.19 -4.15
N ASN A 62 -7.03 -7.74 -3.40
CA ASN A 62 -8.46 -7.89 -3.76
C ASN A 62 -8.84 -9.36 -4.03
N PHE A 63 -8.43 -10.24 -3.11
CA PHE A 63 -8.84 -11.65 -3.08
C PHE A 63 -10.36 -11.74 -2.93
N ASP A 64 -10.93 -12.93 -3.17
CA ASP A 64 -12.36 -13.20 -3.01
C ASP A 64 -12.86 -12.72 -1.61
N PRO A 65 -13.71 -11.69 -1.56
CA PRO A 65 -14.15 -11.12 -0.28
C PRO A 65 -14.99 -12.07 0.58
N ALA A 66 -15.49 -13.15 0.01
CA ALA A 66 -16.19 -14.20 0.77
C ALA A 66 -15.22 -15.08 1.59
N ARG A 67 -13.93 -15.04 1.28
CA ARG A 67 -12.89 -15.90 1.90
C ARG A 67 -11.62 -15.11 2.25
N PRO A 68 -11.70 -13.97 2.95
CA PRO A 68 -10.58 -13.04 3.11
C PRO A 68 -9.36 -13.67 3.81
N VAL A 69 -9.55 -14.68 4.67
CA VAL A 69 -8.46 -15.31 5.42
C VAL A 69 -7.66 -16.32 4.56
N GLU A 70 -8.20 -16.78 3.43
CA GLU A 70 -7.52 -17.75 2.60
C GLU A 70 -6.29 -17.17 1.89
N GLU A 71 -6.32 -15.90 1.49
CA GLU A 71 -5.13 -15.22 0.97
C GLU A 71 -4.00 -15.21 2.02
N THR A 72 -4.32 -14.82 3.26
CA THR A 72 -3.36 -14.83 4.37
C THR A 72 -2.78 -16.23 4.61
N ARG A 73 -3.62 -17.26 4.61
CA ARG A 73 -3.18 -18.65 4.79
C ARG A 73 -2.19 -19.07 3.71
N TRP A 74 -2.52 -18.78 2.45
CA TRP A 74 -1.63 -19.07 1.33
C TRP A 74 -0.31 -18.31 1.42
N LEU A 75 -0.36 -17.01 1.70
CA LEU A 75 0.86 -16.18 1.86
C LEU A 75 1.74 -16.65 3.03
N HIS A 76 1.13 -17.14 4.09
CA HIS A 76 1.88 -17.72 5.21
C HIS A 76 2.64 -18.96 4.77
N THR A 77 2.06 -19.82 3.92
CA THR A 77 2.79 -20.97 3.37
C THR A 77 3.95 -20.55 2.46
N LEU A 78 3.82 -19.46 1.69
CA LEU A 78 4.94 -18.92 0.90
C LEU A 78 6.06 -18.39 1.81
N ALA A 79 5.72 -17.72 2.91
CA ALA A 79 6.68 -17.19 3.87
C ALA A 79 7.48 -18.29 4.61
N ASP A 80 6.91 -19.48 4.75
CA ASP A 80 7.58 -20.64 5.34
C ASP A 80 8.53 -21.33 4.36
N ASP A 81 8.35 -21.13 3.06
CA ASP A 81 9.22 -21.69 2.02
C ASP A 81 10.52 -20.90 1.90
N ARG A 82 11.62 -21.49 2.36
CA ARG A 82 12.98 -20.94 2.32
C ARG A 82 13.78 -21.31 1.08
N SER A 83 13.16 -21.95 0.10
CA SER A 83 13.82 -22.22 -1.19
C SER A 83 14.25 -20.94 -1.90
N ALA A 84 15.22 -21.05 -2.80
CA ALA A 84 15.74 -19.89 -3.54
C ALA A 84 14.65 -19.13 -4.33
N GLY A 85 13.59 -19.81 -4.75
CA GLY A 85 12.48 -19.19 -5.49
C GLY A 85 11.50 -18.42 -4.63
N HIS A 86 11.46 -18.66 -3.32
CA HIS A 86 10.54 -17.99 -2.39
C HIS A 86 11.26 -17.14 -1.35
N ALA A 87 12.47 -17.54 -0.95
CA ALA A 87 13.36 -16.81 -0.03
C ALA A 87 12.69 -16.41 1.32
N GLY A 88 11.60 -17.08 1.70
CA GLY A 88 10.83 -16.75 2.90
C GLY A 88 10.00 -15.47 2.77
N LEU A 89 9.62 -15.08 1.57
CA LEU A 89 8.75 -13.93 1.31
C LEU A 89 7.27 -14.33 1.33
N PRO A 90 6.38 -13.45 1.84
CA PRO A 90 6.61 -12.13 2.43
C PRO A 90 6.97 -12.20 3.93
N HIS A 91 7.74 -11.23 4.41
CA HIS A 91 8.07 -11.09 5.84
C HIS A 91 6.92 -10.55 6.69
N GLY A 92 6.07 -9.73 6.08
CA GLY A 92 4.86 -9.19 6.68
C GLY A 92 3.68 -9.29 5.72
N ILE A 93 2.47 -9.36 6.28
CA ILE A 93 1.21 -9.39 5.55
C ILE A 93 0.32 -8.28 6.07
N VAL A 94 -0.19 -7.45 5.17
CA VAL A 94 -1.32 -6.56 5.39
C VAL A 94 -2.52 -7.23 4.71
N ALA A 95 -3.45 -7.74 5.53
CA ALA A 95 -4.55 -8.58 5.07
C ALA A 95 -5.81 -7.75 4.76
N ALA A 96 -6.79 -8.35 4.07
CA ALA A 96 -8.07 -7.72 3.77
C ALA A 96 -9.09 -7.95 4.88
N ALA A 97 -9.81 -6.91 5.30
CA ALA A 97 -11.02 -7.08 6.13
C ALA A 97 -12.00 -5.95 5.84
N ASP A 98 -13.29 -6.28 5.69
CA ASP A 98 -14.36 -5.28 5.67
C ASP A 98 -14.75 -4.93 7.12
N LEU A 99 -14.24 -3.81 7.60
CA LEU A 99 -14.55 -3.32 8.96
C LEU A 99 -16.01 -2.89 9.14
N SER A 100 -16.84 -2.86 8.09
CA SER A 100 -18.28 -2.62 8.22
C SER A 100 -19.10 -3.89 8.38
N ALA A 101 -18.50 -5.05 8.13
CA ALA A 101 -19.18 -6.34 8.22
C ALA A 101 -19.49 -6.71 9.67
N PRO A 102 -20.61 -7.40 9.93
CA PRO A 102 -20.98 -7.80 11.29
C PRO A 102 -19.98 -8.78 11.94
N ASP A 103 -19.25 -9.52 11.15
CA ASP A 103 -18.25 -10.50 11.57
C ASP A 103 -16.81 -10.00 11.49
N ALA A 104 -16.60 -8.67 11.31
CA ALA A 104 -15.26 -8.07 11.18
C ALA A 104 -14.31 -8.50 12.31
N GLU A 105 -14.77 -8.57 13.57
CA GLU A 105 -13.94 -9.01 14.68
C GLU A 105 -13.49 -10.47 14.55
N VAL A 106 -14.33 -11.34 14.03
CA VAL A 106 -13.99 -12.77 13.78
C VAL A 106 -12.91 -12.86 12.71
N VAL A 107 -13.03 -12.08 11.64
CA VAL A 107 -12.05 -12.01 10.55
C VAL A 107 -10.72 -11.46 11.06
N LEU A 108 -10.74 -10.37 11.84
CA LEU A 108 -9.53 -9.79 12.44
C LEU A 108 -8.81 -10.77 13.36
N ALA A 109 -9.55 -11.48 14.22
CA ALA A 109 -8.99 -12.51 15.09
C ALA A 109 -8.34 -13.66 14.31
N ALA A 110 -8.99 -14.09 13.21
CA ALA A 110 -8.46 -15.14 12.35
C ALA A 110 -7.16 -14.70 11.64
N HIS A 111 -7.09 -13.46 11.16
CA HIS A 111 -5.84 -12.91 10.60
C HIS A 111 -4.74 -12.78 11.66
N ALA A 112 -5.06 -12.28 12.85
CA ALA A 112 -4.10 -12.09 13.94
C ALA A 112 -3.49 -13.40 14.47
N ALA A 113 -4.09 -14.56 14.16
CA ALA A 113 -3.53 -15.86 14.48
C ALA A 113 -2.28 -16.22 13.66
N PHE A 114 -2.04 -15.54 12.54
CA PHE A 114 -0.84 -15.73 11.72
C PHE A 114 0.27 -14.80 12.17
N ALA A 115 1.40 -15.36 12.57
CA ALA A 115 2.50 -14.61 13.20
C ALA A 115 3.13 -13.51 12.31
N ASN A 116 2.97 -13.57 11.00
CA ASN A 116 3.47 -12.59 10.05
C ASN A 116 2.43 -11.57 9.56
N VAL A 117 1.19 -11.60 10.03
CA VAL A 117 0.22 -10.53 9.81
C VAL A 117 0.61 -9.31 10.64
N ARG A 118 0.58 -8.13 10.02
CA ARG A 118 1.01 -6.86 10.62
C ARG A 118 -0.06 -5.78 10.58
N GLY A 119 -0.97 -5.87 9.65
CA GLY A 119 -2.00 -4.84 9.46
C GLY A 119 -3.14 -5.33 8.61
N ILE A 120 -4.07 -4.42 8.41
CA ILE A 120 -5.26 -4.58 7.55
C ILE A 120 -5.26 -3.45 6.52
N ARG A 121 -5.64 -3.77 5.30
CA ARG A 121 -6.06 -2.78 4.30
C ARG A 121 -7.53 -2.97 3.97
N GLN A 122 -8.23 -1.87 3.85
CA GLN A 122 -9.51 -1.77 3.16
C GLN A 122 -9.44 -0.56 2.23
N ILE A 123 -9.74 -0.75 0.95
CA ILE A 123 -9.79 0.33 -0.03
C ILE A 123 -10.98 1.23 0.30
N LEU A 124 -10.75 2.54 0.42
CA LEU A 124 -11.76 3.52 0.83
C LEU A 124 -12.13 4.50 -0.30
N ASN A 125 -11.50 4.40 -1.46
CA ASN A 125 -11.58 5.36 -2.55
C ASN A 125 -13.01 5.53 -3.08
N VAL A 126 -13.60 6.69 -2.82
CA VAL A 126 -14.83 7.17 -3.47
C VAL A 126 -14.53 8.40 -4.31
N HIS A 127 -15.10 8.46 -5.50
CA HIS A 127 -14.93 9.57 -6.42
C HIS A 127 -16.20 9.83 -7.21
N ALA A 128 -16.42 11.10 -7.61
CA ALA A 128 -17.59 11.47 -8.41
C ALA A 128 -17.55 10.87 -9.82
N ASP A 129 -16.35 10.76 -10.40
CA ASP A 129 -16.13 10.06 -11.67
C ASP A 129 -16.08 8.54 -11.40
N PRO A 130 -16.98 7.76 -12.03
CA PRO A 130 -17.01 6.29 -11.87
C PRO A 130 -15.69 5.60 -12.25
N LEU A 131 -14.86 6.21 -13.12
CA LEU A 131 -13.56 5.66 -13.51
C LEU A 131 -12.63 5.49 -12.32
N TYR A 132 -12.72 6.39 -11.34
CA TYR A 132 -11.86 6.40 -10.14
C TYR A 132 -12.56 5.80 -8.91
N ASN A 133 -13.81 5.38 -9.02
CA ASN A 133 -14.57 4.90 -7.87
C ASN A 133 -14.31 3.41 -7.62
N TYR A 134 -13.60 3.07 -6.52
CA TYR A 134 -13.27 1.68 -6.18
C TYR A 134 -14.36 0.98 -5.36
N VAL A 135 -15.10 1.73 -4.55
CA VAL A 135 -16.03 1.16 -3.58
C VAL A 135 -17.42 1.78 -3.70
N ALA A 136 -18.45 1.00 -3.37
CA ALA A 136 -19.85 1.38 -3.57
C ALA A 136 -20.35 2.44 -2.57
N ARG A 137 -19.60 2.68 -1.48
CA ARG A 137 -20.01 3.60 -0.40
C ARG A 137 -18.80 4.25 0.28
N ASP A 138 -19.02 5.38 0.90
CA ASP A 138 -18.02 6.05 1.73
C ASP A 138 -17.93 5.38 3.12
N TYR A 139 -16.94 4.53 3.31
CA TYR A 139 -16.69 3.86 4.58
C TYR A 139 -16.30 4.83 5.70
N LEU A 140 -15.64 5.94 5.39
CA LEU A 140 -15.28 6.94 6.40
C LEU A 140 -16.52 7.62 7.00
N ALA A 141 -17.64 7.63 6.29
CA ALA A 141 -18.93 8.12 6.79
C ALA A 141 -19.78 7.02 7.47
N ASP A 142 -19.41 5.74 7.33
CA ASP A 142 -20.17 4.61 7.89
C ASP A 142 -19.94 4.46 9.40
N PRO A 143 -20.99 4.59 10.25
CA PRO A 143 -20.85 4.49 11.70
C PRO A 143 -20.44 3.09 12.17
N ALA A 144 -20.81 2.02 11.47
CA ALA A 144 -20.42 0.66 11.84
C ALA A 144 -18.93 0.47 11.59
N TRP A 145 -18.45 0.87 10.42
CA TRP A 145 -17.03 0.84 10.06
C TRP A 145 -16.17 1.62 11.07
N ARG A 146 -16.58 2.85 11.39
CA ARG A 146 -15.85 3.71 12.35
C ARG A 146 -15.79 3.11 13.76
N ARG A 147 -16.86 2.46 14.22
CA ARG A 147 -16.84 1.77 15.53
C ARG A 147 -15.90 0.58 15.53
N GLN A 148 -15.91 -0.20 14.47
CA GLN A 148 -15.09 -1.42 14.37
C GLN A 148 -13.62 -1.13 14.03
N PHE A 149 -13.29 0.07 13.52
CA PHE A 149 -11.91 0.50 13.29
C PHE A 149 -11.05 0.40 14.57
N GLY A 150 -11.63 0.70 15.73
CA GLY A 150 -10.97 0.58 17.02
C GLY A 150 -10.52 -0.84 17.40
N LEU A 151 -11.09 -1.88 16.79
CA LEU A 151 -10.69 -3.27 17.02
C LEU A 151 -9.25 -3.55 16.58
N LEU A 152 -8.72 -2.78 15.63
CA LEU A 152 -7.33 -2.94 15.16
C LEU A 152 -6.32 -2.79 16.32
N ALA A 153 -6.56 -1.85 17.25
CA ALA A 153 -5.71 -1.69 18.44
C ALA A 153 -5.70 -2.96 19.31
N ARG A 154 -6.85 -3.61 19.48
CA ARG A 154 -6.99 -4.84 20.29
C ARG A 154 -6.13 -5.98 19.76
N TYR A 155 -5.98 -6.06 18.43
CA TYR A 155 -5.19 -7.10 17.76
C TYR A 155 -3.77 -6.64 17.42
N GLY A 156 -3.38 -5.41 17.80
CA GLY A 156 -2.06 -4.84 17.50
C GLY A 156 -1.78 -4.68 16.01
N LEU A 157 -2.83 -4.43 15.20
CA LEU A 157 -2.75 -4.32 13.76
C LEU A 157 -2.65 -2.85 13.32
N SER A 158 -1.82 -2.58 12.30
CA SER A 158 -1.84 -1.30 11.58
C SER A 158 -3.01 -1.24 10.58
N PHE A 159 -3.29 -0.04 10.09
CA PHE A 159 -4.23 0.16 8.99
C PHE A 159 -3.53 0.80 7.80
N ASP A 160 -3.46 0.10 6.68
CA ASP A 160 -3.01 0.64 5.42
C ASP A 160 -4.19 1.33 4.72
N MET A 161 -4.09 2.63 4.59
CA MET A 161 -5.19 3.52 4.21
C MET A 161 -5.03 3.97 2.75
N GLN A 162 -5.86 3.41 1.87
CA GLN A 162 -5.92 3.80 0.47
C GLN A 162 -7.17 4.65 0.23
N LEU A 163 -6.98 5.91 -0.14
CA LEU A 163 -8.06 6.89 -0.36
C LEU A 163 -7.60 8.03 -1.27
N TYR A 164 -8.52 8.91 -1.63
CA TYR A 164 -8.23 10.11 -2.42
C TYR A 164 -8.06 11.37 -1.58
N PRO A 165 -7.44 12.45 -2.13
CA PRO A 165 -7.20 13.70 -1.42
C PRO A 165 -8.44 14.32 -0.78
N ALA A 166 -9.60 14.24 -1.43
CA ALA A 166 -10.85 14.76 -0.90
C ALA A 166 -11.30 14.09 0.42
N GLN A 167 -10.85 12.86 0.68
CA GLN A 167 -11.19 12.08 1.86
C GLN A 167 -10.20 12.29 3.03
N MET A 168 -9.01 12.84 2.77
CA MET A 168 -7.96 12.99 3.78
C MET A 168 -8.35 13.82 5.01
N PRO A 169 -9.16 14.90 4.91
CA PRO A 169 -9.60 15.62 6.10
C PRO A 169 -10.41 14.76 7.08
N GLU A 170 -11.29 13.89 6.59
CA GLU A 170 -12.05 12.95 7.45
C GLU A 170 -11.15 11.82 7.98
N ALA A 171 -10.23 11.33 7.16
CA ALA A 171 -9.21 10.37 7.58
C ALA A 171 -8.31 10.92 8.71
N ALA A 172 -7.96 12.20 8.66
CA ALA A 172 -7.20 12.85 9.73
C ALA A 172 -8.01 12.96 11.05
N LYS A 173 -9.34 13.11 10.98
CA LYS A 173 -10.20 13.05 12.17
C LYS A 173 -10.22 11.63 12.77
N LEU A 174 -10.30 10.60 11.90
CA LEU A 174 -10.22 9.21 12.31
C LEU A 174 -8.88 8.90 12.98
N ALA A 175 -7.76 9.32 12.38
CA ALA A 175 -6.43 9.10 12.92
C ALA A 175 -6.24 9.73 14.32
N ARG A 176 -6.75 10.93 14.52
CA ARG A 176 -6.75 11.59 15.85
C ARG A 176 -7.63 10.89 16.87
N ALA A 177 -8.75 10.28 16.45
CA ALA A 177 -9.64 9.54 17.34
C ALA A 177 -9.06 8.19 17.78
N HIS A 178 -8.06 7.66 17.04
CA HIS A 178 -7.43 6.37 17.29
C HIS A 178 -5.90 6.48 17.31
N PRO A 179 -5.31 7.22 18.27
CA PRO A 179 -3.87 7.50 18.29
C PRO A 179 -3.00 6.25 18.49
N ASP A 180 -3.58 5.18 19.05
CA ASP A 180 -2.89 3.91 19.31
C ASP A 180 -2.83 2.98 18.09
N ILE A 181 -3.53 3.31 17.01
CA ILE A 181 -3.50 2.54 15.76
C ILE A 181 -2.50 3.16 14.81
N PRO A 182 -1.41 2.47 14.44
CA PRO A 182 -0.54 2.94 13.36
C PRO A 182 -1.30 2.93 12.03
N ILE A 183 -1.28 4.05 11.34
CA ILE A 183 -1.92 4.22 10.03
C ILE A 183 -0.84 4.48 8.99
N VAL A 184 -0.94 3.83 7.85
CA VAL A 184 -0.03 4.02 6.71
C VAL A 184 -0.84 4.52 5.52
N LEU A 185 -0.60 5.74 5.09
CA LEU A 185 -1.20 6.28 3.88
C LEU A 185 -0.56 5.65 2.65
N ASP A 186 -1.32 4.89 1.89
CA ASP A 186 -0.85 4.25 0.67
C ASP A 186 -0.71 5.26 -0.49
N HIS A 187 0.28 5.02 -1.35
CA HIS A 187 0.45 5.67 -2.65
C HIS A 187 0.49 7.19 -2.60
N ALA A 188 1.13 7.74 -1.55
CA ALA A 188 1.16 9.19 -1.29
C ALA A 188 -0.25 9.85 -1.34
N GLY A 189 -1.30 9.07 -1.02
CA GLY A 189 -2.68 9.54 -1.03
C GLY A 189 -3.30 9.67 -2.41
N MET A 190 -2.80 8.89 -3.40
CA MET A 190 -3.41 8.72 -4.71
C MET A 190 -3.84 10.05 -5.36
N PHE A 191 -2.90 10.85 -5.79
CA PHE A 191 -3.07 12.23 -6.27
C PHE A 191 -3.88 12.37 -7.60
N VAL A 192 -5.11 11.90 -7.58
CA VAL A 192 -6.09 12.19 -8.62
C VAL A 192 -6.20 13.70 -8.85
N ASP A 193 -6.50 14.13 -10.07
CA ASP A 193 -6.55 15.54 -10.48
C ASP A 193 -5.20 16.29 -10.39
N ARG A 194 -4.09 15.56 -10.39
CA ARG A 194 -2.72 16.09 -10.30
C ARG A 194 -2.41 17.21 -11.32
N ASP A 195 -3.04 17.16 -12.48
CA ASP A 195 -2.76 18.06 -13.59
C ASP A 195 -3.46 19.43 -13.44
N THR A 196 -4.22 19.60 -12.35
CA THR A 196 -4.86 20.88 -12.03
C THR A 196 -4.22 21.54 -10.81
N PRO A 197 -4.06 22.89 -10.81
CA PRO A 197 -3.56 23.58 -9.62
C PRO A 197 -4.45 23.39 -8.38
N ALA A 198 -5.73 23.17 -8.55
CA ALA A 198 -6.67 22.93 -7.47
C ALA A 198 -6.48 21.53 -6.87
N GLY A 199 -6.35 20.49 -7.71
CA GLY A 199 -6.12 19.11 -7.28
C GLY A 199 -4.77 18.98 -6.57
N PHE A 200 -3.71 19.58 -7.11
CA PHE A 200 -2.40 19.59 -6.47
C PHE A 200 -2.43 20.25 -5.07
N ARG A 201 -3.13 21.39 -4.93
CA ARG A 201 -3.30 22.03 -3.62
C ARG A 201 -4.11 21.15 -2.66
N ALA A 202 -5.23 20.59 -3.09
CA ALA A 202 -6.07 19.73 -2.27
C ALA A 202 -5.29 18.51 -1.75
N TRP A 203 -4.47 17.90 -2.61
CA TRP A 203 -3.59 16.81 -2.24
C TRP A 203 -2.56 17.24 -1.17
N ARG A 204 -1.84 18.35 -1.37
CA ARG A 204 -0.86 18.86 -0.39
C ARG A 204 -1.49 19.19 0.96
N ASP A 205 -2.66 19.83 0.95
CA ASP A 205 -3.37 20.20 2.17
C ASP A 205 -3.85 18.95 2.92
N GLY A 206 -4.33 17.94 2.19
CA GLY A 206 -4.69 16.63 2.74
C GLY A 206 -3.49 15.91 3.37
N LEU A 207 -2.34 15.88 2.68
CA LEU A 207 -1.09 15.32 3.24
C LEU A 207 -0.71 16.00 4.56
N ARG A 208 -0.74 17.33 4.62
CA ARG A 208 -0.41 18.09 5.84
C ARG A 208 -1.37 17.79 6.97
N ALA A 209 -2.67 17.64 6.66
CA ALA A 209 -3.68 17.29 7.66
C ALA A 209 -3.42 15.90 8.28
N LEU A 210 -3.02 14.92 7.46
CA LEU A 210 -2.64 13.57 7.91
C LEU A 210 -1.28 13.56 8.62
N ALA A 211 -0.30 14.29 8.10
CA ALA A 211 1.03 14.40 8.68
C ALA A 211 1.02 15.05 10.09
N ALA A 212 0.02 15.88 10.39
CA ALA A 212 -0.21 16.42 11.74
C ALA A 212 -0.67 15.36 12.76
N CYS A 213 -0.97 14.12 12.31
CA CYS A 213 -1.31 13.00 13.17
C CYS A 213 -0.06 12.13 13.39
N PRO A 214 0.48 12.03 14.63
CA PRO A 214 1.77 11.34 14.89
C PRO A 214 1.77 9.85 14.54
N ASN A 215 0.60 9.21 14.59
CA ASN A 215 0.39 7.80 14.26
C ASN A 215 0.25 7.52 12.77
N VAL A 216 0.41 8.53 11.90
CA VAL A 216 0.32 8.35 10.44
C VAL A 216 1.70 8.41 9.80
N SER A 217 2.00 7.42 8.98
CA SER A 217 3.16 7.36 8.06
C SER A 217 2.67 7.33 6.60
N VAL A 218 3.55 7.55 5.64
CA VAL A 218 3.21 7.56 4.22
C VAL A 218 4.09 6.61 3.41
N LYS A 219 3.49 5.86 2.49
CA LYS A 219 4.18 5.12 1.41
C LYS A 219 4.28 5.97 0.16
N LEU A 220 5.48 6.10 -0.33
CA LEU A 220 5.83 6.69 -1.62
C LEU A 220 5.84 5.56 -2.66
N SER A 221 4.67 5.17 -3.14
CA SER A 221 4.43 4.04 -4.03
C SER A 221 3.25 4.33 -4.95
N GLY A 222 3.03 3.51 -5.97
CA GLY A 222 1.86 3.58 -6.84
C GLY A 222 1.73 4.90 -7.61
N LEU A 223 2.80 5.67 -7.72
CA LEU A 223 2.80 6.98 -8.37
C LEU A 223 2.60 6.83 -9.89
N ALA A 224 3.04 5.71 -10.45
CA ALA A 224 2.89 5.39 -11.86
C ALA A 224 1.43 5.15 -12.26
N MET A 225 0.54 4.79 -11.34
CA MET A 225 -0.90 4.63 -11.62
C MET A 225 -1.57 5.91 -12.11
N PHE A 226 -1.00 7.08 -11.77
CA PHE A 226 -1.50 8.40 -12.18
C PHE A 226 -0.57 9.11 -13.17
N ASP A 227 0.58 8.53 -13.45
CA ASP A 227 1.57 9.05 -14.40
C ASP A 227 2.17 7.92 -15.21
N HIS A 228 1.41 7.42 -16.19
CA HIS A 228 1.78 6.24 -16.97
C HIS A 228 3.09 6.41 -17.77
N ALA A 229 3.48 7.65 -18.03
CA ALA A 229 4.73 8.00 -18.70
C ALA A 229 5.74 8.68 -17.76
N TRP A 230 5.72 8.28 -16.50
CA TRP A 230 6.50 8.92 -15.45
C TRP A 230 7.98 9.08 -15.78
N THR A 231 8.55 10.14 -15.27
CA THR A 231 9.99 10.41 -15.25
C THR A 231 10.42 10.77 -13.82
N VAL A 232 11.72 10.80 -13.57
CA VAL A 232 12.26 11.29 -12.30
C VAL A 232 11.74 12.69 -11.99
N GLU A 233 11.65 13.55 -13.00
CA GLU A 233 11.23 14.95 -12.89
C GLU A 233 9.73 15.06 -12.59
N SER A 234 8.89 14.22 -13.21
CA SER A 234 7.43 14.24 -12.99
C SER A 234 7.04 13.70 -11.63
N LEU A 235 7.76 12.70 -11.10
CA LEU A 235 7.51 12.16 -9.76
C LEU A 235 8.10 13.01 -8.63
N ARG A 236 9.19 13.75 -8.91
CA ARG A 236 9.96 14.51 -7.91
C ARG A 236 9.10 15.40 -7.01
N PRO A 237 8.21 16.27 -7.52
CA PRO A 237 7.44 17.18 -6.65
C PRO A 237 6.54 16.40 -5.67
N TYR A 238 5.94 15.30 -6.09
CA TYR A 238 5.06 14.48 -5.24
C TYR A 238 5.84 13.75 -4.15
N VAL A 239 6.99 13.20 -4.48
CA VAL A 239 7.88 12.54 -3.54
C VAL A 239 8.41 13.52 -2.50
N LEU A 240 8.93 14.67 -2.95
CA LEU A 240 9.53 15.65 -2.05
C LEU A 240 8.49 16.34 -1.17
N ASP A 241 7.33 16.71 -1.70
CA ASP A 241 6.25 17.32 -0.91
C ASP A 241 5.70 16.36 0.16
N ALA A 242 5.62 15.06 -0.16
CA ALA A 242 5.20 14.07 0.84
C ALA A 242 6.28 13.87 1.93
N ILE A 243 7.56 13.83 1.57
CA ILE A 243 8.65 13.77 2.55
C ILE A 243 8.70 15.05 3.40
N ASP A 244 8.50 16.23 2.79
CA ASP A 244 8.45 17.50 3.51
C ASP A 244 7.30 17.53 4.54
N ALA A 245 6.14 17.01 4.16
CA ALA A 245 4.98 16.97 5.05
C ALA A 245 5.16 16.00 6.24
N PHE A 246 5.61 14.75 5.99
CA PHE A 246 5.69 13.70 7.00
C PHE A 246 7.05 13.61 7.71
N GLY A 247 8.07 14.22 7.15
CA GLY A 247 9.45 14.04 7.56
C GLY A 247 10.03 12.68 7.14
N VAL A 248 11.36 12.60 7.05
CA VAL A 248 12.08 11.39 6.64
C VAL A 248 11.84 10.19 7.56
N THR A 249 11.38 10.40 8.79
CA THR A 249 11.14 9.33 9.77
C THR A 249 9.78 8.65 9.62
N ARG A 250 8.84 9.25 8.85
CA ARG A 250 7.50 8.71 8.64
C ARG A 250 7.13 8.53 7.16
N ALA A 251 8.11 8.65 6.26
CA ALA A 251 7.98 8.34 4.84
C ALA A 251 8.78 7.09 4.49
N MET A 252 8.25 6.25 3.60
CA MET A 252 8.94 5.05 3.13
C MET A 252 8.64 4.80 1.66
N PHE A 253 9.67 4.44 0.88
CA PHE A 253 9.49 4.01 -0.50
C PHE A 253 8.93 2.59 -0.58
N ALA A 254 8.11 2.34 -1.60
CA ALA A 254 7.60 1.02 -1.92
C ALA A 254 7.30 0.92 -3.43
N SER A 255 7.22 -0.31 -3.95
CA SER A 255 7.12 -0.50 -5.39
C SER A 255 5.71 -0.53 -5.95
N ASN A 256 4.73 -1.05 -5.19
CA ASN A 256 3.41 -1.40 -5.70
C ASN A 256 3.45 -2.48 -6.81
N PHE A 257 4.47 -3.34 -6.81
CA PHE A 257 4.60 -4.40 -7.81
C PHE A 257 3.70 -5.60 -7.49
N PRO A 258 3.13 -6.22 -8.54
CA PRO A 258 3.37 -5.98 -9.95
C PRO A 258 2.46 -4.92 -10.62
N VAL A 259 1.63 -4.17 -9.88
CA VAL A 259 0.72 -3.19 -10.51
C VAL A 259 1.50 -2.14 -11.29
N ASP A 260 2.51 -1.52 -10.70
CA ASP A 260 3.33 -0.50 -11.37
C ASP A 260 4.25 -1.05 -12.48
N ARG A 261 4.36 -2.38 -12.62
CA ARG A 261 5.01 -3.02 -13.76
C ARG A 261 4.41 -2.62 -15.12
N LEU A 262 3.12 -2.29 -15.13
CA LEU A 262 2.45 -1.79 -16.33
C LEU A 262 3.10 -0.51 -16.90
N PHE A 263 3.87 0.22 -16.08
CA PHE A 263 4.41 1.54 -16.41
C PHE A 263 5.93 1.62 -16.29
N GLY A 264 6.61 0.52 -15.91
CA GLY A 264 8.06 0.52 -15.80
C GLY A 264 8.62 -0.66 -15.02
N GLY A 265 9.94 -0.86 -15.11
CA GLY A 265 10.62 -1.93 -14.40
C GLY A 265 10.87 -1.62 -12.92
N TYR A 266 10.91 -2.66 -12.10
CA TYR A 266 11.15 -2.58 -10.66
C TYR A 266 12.46 -1.83 -10.35
N GLU A 267 13.55 -2.23 -10.95
CA GLU A 267 14.87 -1.59 -10.75
C GLU A 267 14.86 -0.12 -11.18
N ALA A 268 14.19 0.21 -12.29
CA ALA A 268 14.08 1.58 -12.79
C ALA A 268 13.37 2.49 -11.79
N LEU A 269 12.30 2.00 -11.17
CA LEU A 269 11.53 2.73 -10.15
C LEU A 269 12.40 3.02 -8.91
N TRP A 270 13.08 2.02 -8.36
CA TRP A 270 13.93 2.20 -7.20
C TRP A 270 15.12 3.14 -7.48
N ARG A 271 15.71 3.07 -8.69
CA ARG A 271 16.74 4.00 -9.13
C ARG A 271 16.21 5.43 -9.29
N ALA A 272 14.96 5.59 -9.74
CA ALA A 272 14.31 6.90 -9.82
C ALA A 272 14.13 7.51 -8.42
N TYR A 273 13.63 6.74 -7.46
CA TYR A 273 13.53 7.19 -6.05
C TYR A 273 14.90 7.63 -5.51
N ALA A 274 15.94 6.84 -5.74
CA ALA A 274 17.29 7.19 -5.30
C ALA A 274 17.82 8.50 -5.92
N ARG A 275 17.46 8.78 -7.19
CA ARG A 275 17.80 10.05 -7.87
C ARG A 275 17.01 11.23 -7.31
N ILE A 276 15.72 11.02 -6.97
CA ILE A 276 14.87 12.09 -6.42
C ILE A 276 15.44 12.58 -5.10
N VAL A 277 15.87 11.65 -4.23
CA VAL A 277 16.41 11.98 -2.90
C VAL A 277 17.96 11.95 -2.88
N GLY A 278 18.61 12.27 -3.98
CA GLY A 278 20.07 12.19 -4.10
C GLY A 278 20.85 13.11 -3.15
N GLY A 279 20.16 14.10 -2.53
CA GLY A 279 20.77 15.05 -1.60
C GLY A 279 20.59 14.73 -0.12
N VAL A 280 19.88 13.64 0.23
CA VAL A 280 19.71 13.25 1.64
C VAL A 280 20.96 12.54 2.19
N SER A 281 21.16 12.58 3.49
CA SER A 281 22.24 11.85 4.17
C SER A 281 22.04 10.32 4.08
N ASP A 282 23.09 9.54 4.36
CA ASP A 282 23.01 8.08 4.35
C ASP A 282 22.03 7.55 5.40
N ASP A 283 21.92 8.21 6.57
CA ASP A 283 20.95 7.83 7.60
C ASP A 283 19.51 8.09 7.15
N GLU A 284 19.23 9.23 6.51
CA GLU A 284 17.92 9.52 5.95
C GLU A 284 17.57 8.57 4.81
N ARG A 285 18.55 8.25 3.96
CA ARG A 285 18.40 7.24 2.92
C ARG A 285 18.01 5.88 3.52
N ARG A 286 18.70 5.45 4.57
CA ARG A 286 18.39 4.20 5.29
C ARG A 286 16.98 4.21 5.86
N LEU A 287 16.53 5.33 6.42
CA LEU A 287 15.15 5.48 6.91
C LEU A 287 14.15 5.30 5.77
N LEU A 288 14.30 6.02 4.67
CA LEU A 288 13.36 6.04 3.54
C LEU A 288 13.29 4.70 2.79
N PHE A 289 14.42 3.98 2.65
CA PHE A 289 14.51 2.76 1.85
C PHE A 289 14.38 1.46 2.64
N SER A 290 14.42 1.51 3.97
CA SER A 290 14.34 0.28 4.77
C SER A 290 13.82 0.48 6.20
N ALA A 291 14.49 1.28 7.03
CA ALA A 291 14.28 1.24 8.48
C ALA A 291 12.87 1.68 8.92
N ASN A 292 12.24 2.62 8.20
CA ASN A 292 10.86 3.00 8.50
C ASN A 292 9.88 1.86 8.24
N ALA A 293 10.04 1.13 7.13
CA ALA A 293 9.21 -0.03 6.83
C ALA A 293 9.39 -1.13 7.86
N GLU A 294 10.65 -1.44 8.25
CA GLU A 294 10.94 -2.42 9.30
C GLU A 294 10.28 -2.06 10.63
N ARG A 295 10.37 -0.78 11.02
CA ARG A 295 9.77 -0.28 12.27
C ARG A 295 8.25 -0.31 12.23
N VAL A 296 7.64 0.19 11.16
CA VAL A 296 6.17 0.30 11.04
C VAL A 296 5.53 -1.07 11.01
N TYR A 297 6.09 -1.99 10.23
CA TYR A 297 5.54 -3.35 10.07
C TYR A 297 6.16 -4.37 11.02
N ARG A 298 7.09 -3.98 11.87
CA ARG A 298 7.71 -4.87 12.87
C ARG A 298 8.28 -6.17 12.25
N ILE A 299 9.03 -6.04 11.15
CA ILE A 299 9.61 -7.13 10.36
C ILE A 299 11.12 -7.16 10.42
#